data_939d406150eec632b7209250cb393fbd
#
_entry.id   939d406150eec632b7209250cb393fbd
#
_cell.length_a   1.000
_cell.length_b   1.000
_cell.length_c   1.000
_cell.angle_alpha   90.00
_cell.angle_beta   90.00
_cell.angle_gamma   90.00
#
_symmetry.space_group_name_H-M   'P 1'
#
loop_
_entity.id
_entity.type
_entity.pdbx_description
1 polymer ?
#
loop_
_entity_poly.entity_id
_entity_poly.type
_entity_poly.pdbx_seq_one_letter_code
_entity_poly.pdbx_strand_id
1 'polypeptide(L)'
;GIAVGMATNIPTHNLGEICDAITCLIDNPKASVDELMQLIPGPDFPTGGKIYGKEGIKATYSTGKGKIVVRGEAEIEESGKNQRIVISSLPFQVNKADLIAKIADLVKSKKIEGITGLRDESDRKEGVRIIVDLKANSYPKKILNQLYDMTALQSAFHANLLALEKGIQPK
;
A
#
# COMPACT_ATOMS: atom_id res chain seq x y z
N GLY A 1 0.03 15.51 8.47
CA GLY A 1 -0.45 16.79 8.99
C GLY A 1 0.03 17.97 8.16
N ILE A 2 -0.76 19.03 8.17
CA ILE A 2 -0.47 20.27 7.42
C ILE A 2 -0.53 21.44 8.41
N ALA A 3 0.51 22.27 8.40
CA ALA A 3 0.58 23.53 9.14
C ALA A 3 1.04 24.65 8.20
N VAL A 4 1.08 25.91 8.70
CA VAL A 4 1.58 27.02 7.89
C VAL A 4 3.07 26.82 7.60
N GLY A 5 3.42 26.66 6.32
CA GLY A 5 4.79 26.48 5.84
C GLY A 5 5.39 25.08 6.11
N MET A 6 4.63 24.14 6.68
CA MET A 6 5.13 22.79 7.00
C MET A 6 4.07 21.73 6.76
N ALA A 7 4.52 20.55 6.31
CA ALA A 7 3.67 19.37 6.18
C ALA A 7 4.43 18.12 6.65
N THR A 8 3.73 17.20 7.30
CA THR A 8 4.26 15.91 7.69
C THR A 8 3.33 14.80 7.18
N ASN A 9 3.90 13.67 6.79
CA ASN A 9 3.18 12.50 6.35
C ASN A 9 3.90 11.25 6.88
N ILE A 10 3.55 10.87 8.10
CA ILE A 10 4.18 9.77 8.83
C ILE A 10 3.32 8.52 8.61
N PRO A 11 3.89 7.43 8.07
CA PRO A 11 3.14 6.18 7.95
C PRO A 11 2.86 5.58 9.33
N THR A 12 1.76 4.87 9.43
CA THR A 12 1.39 4.13 10.66
C THR A 12 2.32 2.94 10.88
N HIS A 13 2.57 2.61 12.15
CA HIS A 13 3.47 1.52 12.56
C HIS A 13 2.82 0.66 13.63
N ASN A 14 3.34 -0.56 13.79
CA ASN A 14 2.99 -1.42 14.91
C ASN A 14 3.55 -0.87 16.21
N LEU A 15 2.69 -0.70 17.22
CA LEU A 15 3.08 -0.11 18.51
C LEU A 15 4.10 -1.00 19.25
N GLY A 16 3.95 -2.33 19.19
CA GLY A 16 4.88 -3.27 19.82
C GLY A 16 6.29 -3.12 19.25
N GLU A 17 6.42 -3.13 17.92
CA GLU A 17 7.69 -2.93 17.23
C GLU A 17 8.35 -1.60 17.58
N ILE A 18 7.56 -0.53 17.69
CA ILE A 18 8.07 0.79 18.11
C ILE A 18 8.58 0.76 19.56
N CYS A 19 7.87 0.12 20.48
CA CYS A 19 8.31 -0.04 21.86
C CYS A 19 9.62 -0.82 21.96
N ASP A 20 9.76 -1.91 21.21
CA ASP A 20 10.97 -2.71 21.15
C ASP A 20 12.17 -1.90 20.62
N ALA A 21 11.96 -1.11 19.58
CA ALA A 21 12.99 -0.24 19.02
C ALA A 21 13.39 0.89 19.99
N ILE A 22 12.45 1.47 20.73
CA ILE A 22 12.74 2.48 21.77
C ILE A 22 13.56 1.84 22.88
N THR A 23 13.22 0.65 23.34
CA THR A 23 13.99 -0.10 24.33
C THR A 23 15.42 -0.35 23.86
N CYS A 24 15.58 -0.80 22.61
CA CYS A 24 16.87 -0.99 21.99
C CYS A 24 17.72 0.31 21.97
N LEU A 25 17.11 1.45 21.66
CA LEU A 25 17.78 2.75 21.66
C LEU A 25 18.17 3.23 23.05
N ILE A 26 17.38 2.89 24.08
CA ILE A 26 17.73 3.19 25.48
C ILE A 26 18.96 2.40 25.90
N ASP A 27 19.02 1.10 25.56
CA ASP A 27 20.13 0.22 25.88
C ASP A 27 21.37 0.49 25.02
N ASN A 28 21.16 0.85 23.75
CA ASN A 28 22.22 1.20 22.80
C ASN A 28 21.90 2.48 22.01
N PRO A 29 22.21 3.67 22.57
CA PRO A 29 21.93 4.95 21.92
C PRO A 29 22.64 5.17 20.57
N LYS A 30 23.60 4.31 20.22
CA LYS A 30 24.35 4.34 18.96
C LYS A 30 23.84 3.30 17.93
N ALA A 31 22.70 2.66 18.21
CA ALA A 31 22.13 1.69 17.27
C ALA A 31 21.93 2.31 15.89
N SER A 32 22.35 1.60 14.87
CA SER A 32 22.20 2.01 13.48
C SER A 32 20.76 1.84 12.99
N VAL A 33 20.42 2.53 11.89
CA VAL A 33 19.11 2.35 11.23
C VAL A 33 18.90 0.90 10.82
N ASP A 34 19.93 0.23 10.33
CA ASP A 34 19.82 -1.18 9.91
C ASP A 34 19.53 -2.12 11.11
N GLU A 35 20.09 -1.85 12.29
CA GLU A 35 19.76 -2.58 13.51
C GLU A 35 18.31 -2.34 13.95
N LEU A 36 17.86 -1.09 13.92
CA LEU A 36 16.47 -0.75 14.26
C LEU A 36 15.48 -1.33 13.27
N MET A 37 15.83 -1.44 11.99
CA MET A 37 14.99 -2.07 10.97
C MET A 37 14.82 -3.59 11.15
N GLN A 38 15.60 -4.24 12.00
CA GLN A 38 15.34 -5.63 12.40
C GLN A 38 14.14 -5.72 13.35
N LEU A 39 13.90 -4.67 14.13
CA LEU A 39 12.79 -4.57 15.08
C LEU A 39 11.55 -3.91 14.42
N ILE A 40 11.78 -2.93 13.55
CA ILE A 40 10.74 -2.23 12.79
C ILE A 40 11.00 -2.47 11.28
N PRO A 41 10.57 -3.58 10.73
CA PRO A 41 10.85 -3.93 9.32
C PRO A 41 10.17 -3.00 8.31
N GLY A 42 9.11 -2.32 8.73
CA GLY A 42 8.38 -1.36 7.92
C GLY A 42 7.10 -0.84 8.56
N PRO A 43 6.41 0.08 7.89
CA PRO A 43 5.10 0.55 8.32
C PRO A 43 4.04 -0.54 8.28
N ASP A 44 3.05 -0.41 9.16
CA ASP A 44 1.82 -1.20 9.16
C ASP A 44 0.62 -0.31 8.85
N PHE A 45 0.01 -0.52 7.68
CA PHE A 45 -1.16 0.24 7.28
C PHE A 45 -2.45 -0.45 7.77
N PRO A 46 -3.42 0.31 8.29
CA PRO A 46 -4.67 -0.26 8.83
C PRO A 46 -5.53 -0.93 7.77
N THR A 47 -5.32 -0.60 6.49
CA THR A 47 -6.03 -1.16 5.36
C THR A 47 -5.40 -2.44 4.81
N GLY A 48 -4.29 -2.91 5.40
CA GLY A 48 -3.52 -4.05 4.88
C GLY A 48 -2.70 -3.69 3.64
N GLY A 49 -2.54 -4.66 2.75
CA GLY A 49 -1.68 -4.54 1.57
C GLY A 49 -0.26 -5.04 1.81
N LYS A 50 0.51 -5.04 0.74
CA LYS A 50 1.93 -5.47 0.76
C LYS A 50 2.84 -4.33 0.34
N ILE A 51 3.90 -4.12 1.09
CA ILE A 51 4.93 -3.15 0.73
C ILE A 51 5.94 -3.82 -0.20
N TYR A 52 6.25 -3.13 -1.29
CA TYR A 52 7.22 -3.57 -2.28
C TYR A 52 8.51 -2.75 -2.21
N GLY A 53 9.63 -3.46 -1.97
CA GLY A 53 10.95 -2.88 -1.88
C GLY A 53 11.28 -2.34 -0.48
N LYS A 54 12.48 -2.64 -0.01
CA LYS A 54 12.99 -2.17 1.30
C LYS A 54 13.67 -0.81 1.22
N GLU A 55 14.07 -0.40 0.02
CA GLU A 55 14.83 0.84 -0.18
C GLU A 55 14.04 2.08 0.23
N GLY A 56 12.74 2.13 -0.10
CA GLY A 56 11.86 3.23 0.30
C GLY A 56 11.67 3.32 1.81
N ILE A 57 11.59 2.17 2.51
CA ILE A 57 11.53 2.11 3.98
C ILE A 57 12.85 2.61 4.57
N LYS A 58 13.97 2.06 4.09
CA LYS A 58 15.31 2.45 4.57
C LYS A 58 15.58 3.94 4.35
N ALA A 59 15.24 4.47 3.19
CA ALA A 59 15.34 5.90 2.91
C ALA A 59 14.50 6.73 3.89
N THR A 60 13.26 6.30 4.14
CA THR A 60 12.37 6.97 5.09
C THR A 60 12.98 7.01 6.50
N TYR A 61 13.51 5.90 7.00
CA TYR A 61 14.07 5.84 8.35
C TYR A 61 15.42 6.52 8.46
N SER A 62 16.21 6.56 7.39
CA SER A 62 17.53 7.21 7.40
C SER A 62 17.48 8.72 7.20
N THR A 63 16.53 9.21 6.40
CA THR A 63 16.49 10.63 5.96
C THR A 63 15.20 11.35 6.35
N GLY A 64 14.24 10.66 6.93
CA GLY A 64 12.89 11.19 7.17
C GLY A 64 12.02 11.33 5.91
N LYS A 65 12.53 10.97 4.73
CA LYS A 65 11.79 11.07 3.46
C LYS A 65 11.98 9.81 2.64
N GLY A 66 10.88 9.30 2.06
CA GLY A 66 10.94 8.12 1.23
C GLY A 66 9.65 7.87 0.45
N LYS A 67 9.78 7.10 -0.62
CA LYS A 67 8.67 6.61 -1.41
C LYS A 67 8.46 5.14 -1.11
N ILE A 68 7.39 4.82 -0.39
CA ILE A 68 7.02 3.46 -0.02
C ILE A 68 5.94 2.98 -0.98
N VAL A 69 6.24 1.96 -1.77
CA VAL A 69 5.29 1.38 -2.73
C VAL A 69 4.43 0.34 -2.03
N VAL A 70 3.12 0.53 -2.08
CA VAL A 70 2.13 -0.37 -1.47
C VAL A 70 1.24 -0.94 -2.56
N ARG A 71 1.04 -2.26 -2.54
CA ARG A 71 0.08 -2.97 -3.39
C ARG A 71 -1.08 -3.48 -2.56
N GLY A 72 -2.29 -3.33 -3.08
CA GLY A 72 -3.45 -4.06 -2.58
C GLY A 72 -3.26 -5.56 -2.78
N GLU A 73 -3.86 -6.36 -1.91
CA GLU A 73 -3.85 -7.81 -2.05
C GLU A 73 -4.88 -8.25 -3.07
N ALA A 74 -4.44 -9.05 -4.02
CA ALA A 74 -5.28 -9.63 -5.06
C ALA A 74 -4.84 -11.05 -5.36
N GLU A 75 -5.82 -11.93 -5.54
CA GLU A 75 -5.62 -13.34 -5.85
C GLU A 75 -6.31 -13.69 -7.16
N ILE A 76 -5.71 -14.61 -7.90
CA ILE A 76 -6.29 -15.17 -9.11
C ILE A 76 -7.00 -16.46 -8.72
N GLU A 77 -8.31 -16.51 -8.94
CA GLU A 77 -9.12 -17.70 -8.74
C GLU A 77 -9.50 -18.31 -10.09
N GLU A 78 -9.28 -19.62 -10.21
CA GLU A 78 -9.63 -20.38 -11.40
C GLU A 78 -10.64 -21.48 -11.01
N SER A 79 -11.80 -21.49 -11.66
CA SER A 79 -12.84 -22.49 -11.48
C SER A 79 -13.28 -23.02 -12.84
N GLY A 80 -12.67 -24.12 -13.29
CA GLY A 80 -12.89 -24.67 -14.60
C GLY A 80 -12.44 -23.71 -15.73
N LYS A 81 -13.42 -23.26 -16.53
CA LYS A 81 -13.16 -22.27 -17.60
C LYS A 81 -13.27 -20.83 -17.14
N ASN A 82 -13.73 -20.59 -15.93
CA ASN A 82 -13.94 -19.26 -15.39
C ASN A 82 -12.70 -18.84 -14.60
N GLN A 83 -12.18 -17.67 -14.95
CA GLN A 83 -11.05 -17.04 -14.27
C GLN A 83 -11.51 -15.69 -13.73
N ARG A 84 -11.07 -15.36 -12.52
CA ARG A 84 -11.34 -14.06 -11.91
C ARG A 84 -10.18 -13.59 -11.03
N ILE A 85 -10.09 -12.29 -10.85
CA ILE A 85 -9.20 -11.66 -9.88
C ILE A 85 -10.05 -11.17 -8.72
N VAL A 86 -9.69 -11.55 -7.52
CA VAL A 86 -10.34 -11.12 -6.28
C VAL A 86 -9.41 -10.17 -5.55
N ILE A 87 -9.82 -8.91 -5.40
CA ILE A 87 -9.07 -7.89 -4.66
C ILE A 87 -9.63 -7.87 -3.24
N SER A 88 -8.81 -8.19 -2.25
CA SER A 88 -9.18 -8.32 -0.84
C SER A 88 -8.68 -7.17 0.04
N SER A 89 -7.74 -6.36 -0.43
CA SER A 89 -7.33 -5.13 0.25
C SER A 89 -6.90 -4.05 -0.73
N LEU A 90 -6.96 -2.81 -0.28
CA LEU A 90 -6.53 -1.64 -1.06
C LEU A 90 -5.35 -0.97 -0.37
N PRO A 91 -4.45 -0.30 -1.14
CA PRO A 91 -3.42 0.54 -0.55
C PRO A 91 -4.02 1.63 0.34
N PHE A 92 -3.27 2.04 1.34
CA PHE A 92 -3.68 3.09 2.28
C PHE A 92 -4.07 4.39 1.54
N GLN A 93 -5.19 4.99 1.93
CA GLN A 93 -5.77 6.21 1.34
C GLN A 93 -6.32 6.06 -0.09
N VAL A 94 -6.45 4.85 -0.60
CA VAL A 94 -7.10 4.59 -1.89
C VAL A 94 -8.60 4.42 -1.70
N ASN A 95 -9.39 5.19 -2.43
CA ASN A 95 -10.83 5.08 -2.43
C ASN A 95 -11.29 3.92 -3.33
N LYS A 96 -12.12 3.03 -2.78
CA LYS A 96 -12.64 1.87 -3.49
C LYS A 96 -13.48 2.24 -4.72
N ALA A 97 -14.36 3.22 -4.60
CA ALA A 97 -15.23 3.64 -5.70
C ALA A 97 -14.42 4.23 -6.86
N ASP A 98 -13.41 5.04 -6.55
CA ASP A 98 -12.52 5.63 -7.56
C ASP A 98 -11.71 4.55 -8.28
N LEU A 99 -11.24 3.54 -7.56
CA LEU A 99 -10.51 2.41 -8.15
C LEU A 99 -11.42 1.62 -9.10
N ILE A 100 -12.63 1.29 -8.68
CA ILE A 100 -13.61 0.57 -9.52
C ILE A 100 -13.95 1.39 -10.76
N ALA A 101 -14.22 2.68 -10.62
CA ALA A 101 -14.49 3.58 -11.74
C ALA A 101 -13.31 3.64 -12.72
N LYS A 102 -12.07 3.69 -12.20
CA LYS A 102 -10.86 3.69 -13.03
C LYS A 102 -10.69 2.38 -13.80
N ILE A 103 -10.93 1.24 -13.17
CA ILE A 103 -10.89 -0.06 -13.86
C ILE A 103 -11.93 -0.11 -14.97
N ALA A 104 -13.17 0.31 -14.68
CA ALA A 104 -14.24 0.35 -15.69
C ALA A 104 -13.88 1.25 -16.89
N ASP A 105 -13.28 2.41 -16.64
CA ASP A 105 -12.82 3.32 -17.70
C ASP A 105 -11.72 2.69 -18.57
N LEU A 106 -10.76 1.99 -17.97
CA LEU A 106 -9.69 1.29 -18.69
C LEU A 106 -10.23 0.15 -19.55
N VAL A 107 -11.25 -0.56 -19.09
CA VAL A 107 -11.93 -1.59 -19.86
C VAL A 107 -12.71 -0.96 -21.03
N LYS A 108 -13.48 0.09 -20.77
CA LYS A 108 -14.27 0.82 -21.79
C LYS A 108 -13.40 1.43 -22.87
N SER A 109 -12.25 1.98 -22.49
CA SER A 109 -11.27 2.56 -23.43
C SER A 109 -10.35 1.53 -24.08
N LYS A 110 -10.57 0.22 -23.83
CA LYS A 110 -9.78 -0.91 -24.37
C LYS A 110 -8.29 -0.85 -24.04
N LYS A 111 -7.91 -0.14 -22.99
CA LYS A 111 -6.52 -0.12 -22.48
C LYS A 111 -6.18 -1.39 -21.72
N ILE A 112 -7.16 -2.02 -21.10
CA ILE A 112 -7.07 -3.36 -20.53
C ILE A 112 -8.12 -4.23 -21.21
N GLU A 113 -7.68 -5.32 -21.81
CA GLU A 113 -8.54 -6.29 -22.46
C GLU A 113 -8.63 -7.58 -21.64
N GLY A 114 -9.71 -8.33 -21.82
CA GLY A 114 -9.90 -9.63 -21.16
C GLY A 114 -10.72 -9.56 -19.86
N ILE A 115 -11.16 -8.39 -19.44
CA ILE A 115 -12.10 -8.21 -18.35
C ILE A 115 -13.54 -8.21 -18.90
N THR A 116 -14.39 -9.08 -18.36
CA THR A 116 -15.80 -9.24 -18.79
C THR A 116 -16.80 -8.71 -17.77
N GLY A 117 -16.41 -8.61 -16.52
CA GLY A 117 -17.26 -8.11 -15.46
C GLY A 117 -16.47 -7.49 -14.32
N LEU A 118 -17.10 -6.59 -13.59
CA LEU A 118 -16.54 -5.90 -12.45
C LEU A 118 -17.64 -5.75 -11.40
N ARG A 119 -17.42 -6.30 -10.21
CA ARG A 119 -18.42 -6.32 -9.13
C ARG A 119 -17.78 -5.91 -7.81
N ASP A 120 -18.49 -5.15 -7.02
CA ASP A 120 -18.16 -4.85 -5.64
C ASP A 120 -18.99 -5.75 -4.72
N GLU A 121 -18.35 -6.73 -4.13
CA GLU A 121 -18.94 -7.67 -3.15
C GLU A 121 -18.44 -7.37 -1.73
N SER A 122 -17.92 -6.17 -1.49
CA SER A 122 -17.45 -5.76 -0.17
C SER A 122 -18.58 -5.69 0.84
N ASP A 123 -18.29 -6.13 2.05
CA ASP A 123 -19.23 -6.04 3.15
C ASP A 123 -18.53 -5.49 4.43
N ARG A 124 -19.33 -5.15 5.47
CA ARG A 124 -18.79 -4.61 6.73
C ARG A 124 -18.08 -5.65 7.58
N LYS A 125 -18.37 -6.93 7.39
CA LYS A 125 -17.80 -8.02 8.20
C LYS A 125 -16.52 -8.56 7.57
N GLU A 126 -16.55 -8.78 6.26
CA GLU A 126 -15.46 -9.39 5.50
C GLU A 126 -14.49 -8.35 4.90
N GLY A 127 -14.88 -7.07 4.91
CA GLY A 127 -14.06 -5.99 4.37
C GLY A 127 -14.15 -5.83 2.86
N VAL A 128 -13.05 -5.41 2.24
CA VAL A 128 -12.98 -5.16 0.80
C VAL A 128 -13.00 -6.48 0.02
N ARG A 129 -13.90 -6.57 -0.95
CA ARG A 129 -13.96 -7.67 -1.90
C ARG A 129 -14.42 -7.15 -3.27
N ILE A 130 -13.49 -6.99 -4.19
CA ILE A 130 -13.77 -6.56 -5.56
C ILE A 130 -13.48 -7.75 -6.48
N ILE A 131 -14.46 -8.13 -7.28
CA ILE A 131 -14.35 -9.25 -8.22
C ILE A 131 -14.18 -8.70 -9.63
N VAL A 132 -13.12 -9.12 -10.29
CA VAL A 132 -12.84 -8.82 -11.69
C VAL A 132 -12.95 -10.13 -12.48
N ASP A 133 -14.06 -10.30 -13.19
CA ASP A 133 -14.29 -11.48 -14.03
C ASP A 133 -13.48 -11.37 -15.32
N LEU A 134 -12.82 -12.45 -15.68
CA LEU A 134 -11.95 -12.51 -16.85
C LEU A 134 -12.55 -13.39 -17.95
N LYS A 135 -12.22 -13.05 -19.18
CA LYS A 135 -12.58 -13.85 -20.35
C LYS A 135 -11.84 -15.20 -20.31
N ALA A 136 -12.53 -16.26 -20.73
CA ALA A 136 -11.89 -17.56 -20.93
C ALA A 136 -10.69 -17.42 -21.89
N ASN A 137 -9.60 -18.11 -21.57
CA ASN A 137 -8.32 -18.05 -22.31
C ASN A 137 -7.60 -16.68 -22.25
N SER A 138 -7.96 -15.81 -21.32
CA SER A 138 -7.16 -14.62 -20.99
C SER A 138 -5.93 -14.99 -20.15
N TYR A 139 -5.03 -14.02 -19.98
CA TYR A 139 -3.83 -14.18 -19.16
C TYR A 139 -4.00 -13.42 -17.83
N PRO A 140 -4.49 -14.08 -16.74
CA PRO A 140 -4.82 -13.40 -15.49
C PRO A 140 -3.65 -12.62 -14.88
N LYS A 141 -2.45 -13.19 -14.90
CA LYS A 141 -1.24 -12.53 -14.38
C LYS A 141 -0.90 -11.24 -15.15
N LYS A 142 -1.07 -11.24 -16.47
CA LYS A 142 -0.86 -10.04 -17.28
C LYS A 142 -1.87 -8.96 -16.94
N ILE A 143 -3.14 -9.33 -16.78
CA ILE A 143 -4.21 -8.40 -16.43
C ILE A 143 -3.97 -7.83 -15.03
N LEU A 144 -3.60 -8.66 -14.06
CA LEU A 144 -3.27 -8.22 -12.70
C LEU A 144 -2.09 -7.23 -12.71
N ASN A 145 -1.04 -7.50 -13.48
CA ASN A 145 0.09 -6.57 -13.61
C ASN A 145 -0.35 -5.25 -14.25
N GLN A 146 -1.23 -5.27 -15.24
CA GLN A 146 -1.80 -4.04 -15.84
C GLN A 146 -2.63 -3.26 -14.82
N LEU A 147 -3.39 -3.93 -13.95
CA LEU A 147 -4.12 -3.27 -12.86
C LEU A 147 -3.17 -2.58 -11.87
N TYR A 148 -2.05 -3.21 -11.52
CA TYR A 148 -1.03 -2.58 -10.69
C TYR A 148 -0.35 -1.38 -11.38
N ASP A 149 -0.08 -1.46 -12.66
CA ASP A 149 0.63 -0.41 -13.39
C ASP A 149 -0.26 0.79 -13.75
N MET A 150 -1.55 0.57 -13.99
CA MET A 150 -2.46 1.56 -14.57
C MET A 150 -3.51 2.09 -13.58
N THR A 151 -3.57 1.54 -12.38
CA THR A 151 -4.55 1.93 -11.35
C THR A 151 -3.90 2.14 -9.98
N ALA A 152 -4.66 2.70 -9.04
CA ALA A 152 -4.25 2.86 -7.65
C ALA A 152 -4.21 1.55 -6.84
N LEU A 153 -4.42 0.37 -7.45
CA LEU A 153 -4.18 -0.92 -6.80
C LEU A 153 -2.71 -1.07 -6.37
N GLN A 154 -1.80 -0.40 -7.07
CA GLN A 154 -0.46 -0.08 -6.59
C GLN A 154 -0.37 1.43 -6.42
N SER A 155 0.06 1.88 -5.25
CA SER A 155 0.15 3.29 -4.89
C SER A 155 1.46 3.56 -4.16
N ALA A 156 1.95 4.79 -4.24
CA ALA A 156 3.12 5.22 -3.51
C ALA A 156 2.71 6.08 -2.32
N PHE A 157 3.11 5.67 -1.12
CA PHE A 157 3.04 6.50 0.07
C PHE A 157 4.31 7.35 0.15
N HIS A 158 4.17 8.66 0.04
CA HIS A 158 5.29 9.59 0.15
C HIS A 158 5.47 9.98 1.61
N ALA A 159 6.38 9.29 2.29
CA ALA A 159 6.71 9.56 3.67
C ALA A 159 7.49 10.87 3.79
N ASN A 160 7.11 11.67 4.78
CA ASN A 160 7.81 12.89 5.19
C ASN A 160 7.69 13.02 6.70
N LEU A 161 8.71 12.51 7.40
CA LEU A 161 8.77 12.52 8.86
C LEU A 161 9.32 13.87 9.29
N LEU A 162 8.44 14.74 9.71
CA LEU A 162 8.79 16.07 10.19
C LEU A 162 8.18 16.26 11.59
N ALA A 163 9.03 16.59 12.54
CA ALA A 163 8.62 16.92 13.91
C ALA A 163 9.24 18.25 14.36
N LEU A 164 8.64 18.88 15.35
CA LEU A 164 9.21 20.09 15.96
C LEU A 164 10.00 19.69 17.21
N GLU A 165 11.27 20.07 17.24
CA GLU A 165 12.08 19.98 18.45
C GLU A 165 12.03 21.32 19.20
N LYS A 166 11.81 21.26 20.52
CA LYS A 166 11.66 22.44 21.39
C LYS A 166 10.62 23.46 20.92
N GLY A 167 9.63 22.98 20.14
CA GLY A 167 8.48 23.76 19.69
C GLY A 167 8.75 24.76 18.55
N ILE A 168 9.97 24.87 18.04
CA ILE A 168 10.33 25.93 17.08
C ILE A 168 11.13 25.41 15.88
N GLN A 169 11.96 24.40 16.03
CA GLN A 169 12.86 23.93 14.96
C GLN A 169 12.35 22.64 14.32
N PRO A 170 12.10 22.63 12.99
CA PRO A 170 11.79 21.41 12.25
C PRO A 170 13.00 20.47 12.20
N LYS A 171 12.74 19.19 12.43
CA LYS A 171 13.72 18.11 12.27
C LYS A 171 13.13 16.97 11.47
#